data_d7eca31ff87b26a0dab40f05c54d3e16
#
_entry.id   d7eca31ff87b26a0dab40f05c54d3e16
#
_cell.length_a   1.000
_cell.length_b   1.000
_cell.length_c   1.000
_cell.angle_alpha   90.00
_cell.angle_beta   90.00
_cell.angle_gamma   90.00
#
_symmetry.space_group_name_H-M   'P 1'
#
loop_
_entity.id
_entity.type
_entity.pdbx_description
1 polymer ?
#
loop_
_entity_poly.entity_id
_entity_poly.type
_entity_poly.pdbx_seq_one_letter_code
_entity_poly.pdbx_strand_id
1 'polypeptide(L)'
;MKKKYLYVTDSFEGTHSGGTVIFNDHKLKKYYPDFYEAKYDLKLLITTKPTKAEKESPIYNSIYEEIGSEDISALKDCALNKNAKRVILNGFGQEHFDYIAPYLKDKTEILFLFKCPRISDLSPLADFKELKCLYIYWNNKLEKLWDMKNNTKLEILSFISISKLSCVNALKDSTVKYISFDSTGNYPNKKDCLIEDMSVFEQMPQLQHLKMVYKKCNIDY
;
A
#
# COMPACT_ATOMS: atom_id res chain seq x y z
N MET A 1 -4.70 -13.39 23.86
CA MET A 1 -4.30 -12.73 22.58
C MET A 1 -2.84 -13.04 22.31
N LYS A 2 -2.45 -13.35 21.06
CA LYS A 2 -1.04 -13.52 20.71
C LYS A 2 -0.37 -12.14 20.74
N LYS A 3 0.76 -12.01 21.42
CA LYS A 3 1.53 -10.76 21.45
C LYS A 3 1.96 -10.39 20.04
N LYS A 4 1.84 -9.12 19.70
CA LYS A 4 2.34 -8.56 18.44
C LYS A 4 3.75 -8.05 18.65
N TYR A 5 4.55 -8.10 17.60
CA TYR A 5 5.91 -7.60 17.58
C TYR A 5 6.05 -6.57 16.48
N LEU A 6 6.79 -5.54 16.78
CA LEU A 6 7.08 -4.46 15.86
C LEU A 6 8.51 -4.62 15.35
N TYR A 7 8.69 -4.47 14.05
CA TYR A 7 9.97 -4.51 13.37
C TYR A 7 10.13 -3.31 12.46
N VAL A 8 11.35 -2.82 12.36
CA VAL A 8 11.75 -1.81 11.39
C VAL A 8 12.88 -2.33 10.52
N THR A 9 12.93 -1.89 9.28
CA THR A 9 14.10 -2.06 8.41
C THR A 9 14.24 -0.84 7.53
N ASP A 10 15.47 -0.42 7.30
CA ASP A 10 15.84 0.71 6.46
C ASP A 10 16.36 0.31 5.08
N SER A 11 16.52 -0.99 4.83
CA SER A 11 16.88 -1.49 3.53
C SER A 11 16.06 -2.72 3.18
N PHE A 12 15.35 -2.67 2.06
CA PHE A 12 14.67 -3.83 1.50
C PHE A 12 15.21 -4.10 0.10
N GLU A 13 16.28 -4.85 0.04
CA GLU A 13 16.64 -5.60 -1.17
C GLU A 13 15.88 -6.93 -1.11
N GLY A 14 14.59 -6.86 -1.44
CA GLY A 14 13.70 -7.98 -1.14
C GLY A 14 13.39 -8.82 -2.32
N THR A 15 14.05 -9.94 -2.44
CA THR A 15 13.62 -11.14 -3.18
C THR A 15 12.49 -11.92 -2.48
N HIS A 16 11.81 -11.35 -1.50
CA HIS A 16 10.68 -12.03 -0.90
C HIS A 16 9.42 -11.85 -1.74
N SER A 17 8.81 -12.96 -2.03
CA SER A 17 7.67 -13.26 -2.89
C SER A 17 6.46 -12.29 -2.88
N GLY A 18 6.47 -11.28 -2.06
CA GLY A 18 5.45 -10.23 -2.01
C GLY A 18 5.83 -8.93 -2.72
N GLY A 19 7.11 -8.58 -2.83
CA GLY A 19 7.56 -7.36 -3.50
C GLY A 19 7.52 -7.46 -5.02
N THR A 20 7.79 -8.64 -5.56
CA THR A 20 7.84 -8.89 -7.00
C THR A 20 6.48 -8.84 -7.68
N VAL A 21 5.41 -9.13 -6.96
CA VAL A 21 4.05 -9.20 -7.54
C VAL A 21 3.49 -7.81 -7.87
N ILE A 22 3.92 -6.78 -7.16
CA ILE A 22 3.38 -5.42 -7.31
C ILE A 22 3.94 -4.71 -8.52
N PHE A 23 5.17 -5.03 -8.85
CA PHE A 23 5.92 -4.36 -9.91
C PHE A 23 5.93 -5.13 -11.24
N ASN A 24 5.12 -6.17 -11.38
CA ASN A 24 5.03 -6.93 -12.62
C ASN A 24 4.14 -6.24 -13.68
N ASP A 25 3.91 -4.94 -13.53
CA ASP A 25 3.19 -4.15 -14.51
C ASP A 25 4.18 -3.48 -15.47
N HIS A 26 4.27 -4.03 -16.67
CA HIS A 26 5.18 -3.53 -17.71
C HIS A 26 4.87 -2.09 -18.14
N LYS A 27 3.61 -1.65 -18.07
CA LYS A 27 3.24 -0.27 -18.37
C LYS A 27 3.70 0.66 -17.26
N LEU A 28 3.56 0.27 -16.00
CA LEU A 28 4.09 1.04 -14.88
C LEU A 28 5.61 1.23 -15.02
N LYS A 29 6.34 0.18 -15.35
CA LYS A 29 7.79 0.26 -15.62
C LYS A 29 8.12 1.23 -16.76
N LYS A 30 7.34 1.20 -17.84
CA LYS A 30 7.56 2.05 -19.01
C LYS A 30 7.31 3.53 -18.74
N TYR A 31 6.21 3.85 -18.04
CA TYR A 31 5.77 5.23 -17.84
C TYR A 31 6.28 5.86 -16.56
N TYR A 32 6.57 5.04 -15.56
CA TYR A 32 6.98 5.46 -14.20
C TYR A 32 8.15 4.62 -13.69
N PRO A 33 9.31 4.62 -14.38
CA PRO A 33 10.45 3.78 -14.00
C PRO A 33 10.94 4.05 -12.57
N ASP A 34 10.92 5.30 -12.13
CA ASP A 34 11.34 5.68 -10.78
C ASP A 34 10.47 5.04 -9.67
N PHE A 35 9.19 4.80 -9.95
CA PHE A 35 8.31 4.11 -9.02
C PHE A 35 8.46 2.59 -9.10
N TYR A 36 8.69 2.07 -10.30
CA TYR A 36 8.84 0.63 -10.52
C TYR A 36 10.08 0.05 -9.83
N GLU A 37 11.19 0.79 -9.85
CA GLU A 37 12.47 0.38 -9.27
C GLU A 37 12.70 1.01 -7.87
N ALA A 38 11.68 1.60 -7.27
CA ALA A 38 11.79 2.29 -6.01
C ALA A 38 12.29 1.38 -4.90
N LYS A 39 13.45 1.71 -4.34
CA LYS A 39 13.90 1.16 -3.07
C LYS A 39 13.14 1.85 -1.94
N TYR A 40 12.74 1.10 -0.94
CA TYR A 40 12.03 1.67 0.20
C TYR A 40 13.03 2.14 1.26
N ASP A 41 12.77 3.31 1.82
CA ASP A 41 13.62 3.93 2.82
C ASP A 41 13.24 3.47 4.24
N LEU A 42 11.98 3.05 4.42
CA LEU A 42 11.45 2.59 5.70
C LEU A 42 10.42 1.50 5.49
N LYS A 43 10.56 0.39 6.21
CA LYS A 43 9.54 -0.64 6.32
C LYS A 43 9.21 -0.89 7.79
N LEU A 44 7.95 -0.74 8.14
CA LEU A 44 7.41 -1.06 9.44
C LEU A 44 6.54 -2.32 9.34
N LEU A 45 6.82 -3.31 10.18
CA LEU A 45 6.12 -4.57 10.20
C LEU A 45 5.50 -4.84 11.55
N ILE A 46 4.21 -5.10 11.59
CA ILE A 46 3.49 -5.60 12.75
C ILE A 46 3.11 -7.06 12.49
N THR A 47 3.64 -7.96 13.27
CA THR A 47 3.38 -9.39 13.11
C THR A 47 3.17 -10.07 14.46
N THR A 48 2.87 -11.35 14.44
CA THR A 48 2.94 -12.20 15.63
C THR A 48 4.39 -12.52 15.94
N LYS A 49 4.70 -12.84 17.20
CA LYS A 49 6.05 -13.29 17.59
C LYS A 49 6.54 -14.36 16.63
N PRO A 50 7.72 -14.18 16.03
CA PRO A 50 8.29 -15.16 15.13
C PRO A 50 8.53 -16.49 15.86
N THR A 51 8.36 -17.57 15.13
CA THR A 51 8.73 -18.90 15.60
C THR A 51 10.25 -19.02 15.75
N LYS A 52 10.70 -20.03 16.49
CA LYS A 52 12.14 -20.30 16.65
C LYS A 52 12.83 -20.50 15.29
N ALA A 53 12.22 -21.26 14.38
CA ALA A 53 12.75 -21.52 13.04
C ALA A 53 12.85 -20.24 12.17
N GLU A 54 11.90 -19.31 12.29
CA GLU A 54 11.96 -18.01 11.60
C GLU A 54 13.11 -17.16 12.14
N LYS A 55 13.32 -17.14 13.46
CA LYS A 55 14.44 -16.42 14.09
C LYS A 55 15.81 -16.97 13.74
N GLU A 56 15.91 -18.27 13.52
CA GLU A 56 17.15 -18.96 13.11
C GLU A 56 17.45 -18.81 11.62
N SER A 57 16.51 -18.26 10.84
CA SER A 57 16.75 -17.98 9.42
C SER A 57 17.77 -16.85 9.25
N PRO A 58 18.86 -17.05 8.51
CA PRO A 58 19.84 -16.00 8.23
C PRO A 58 19.23 -14.76 7.61
N ILE A 59 18.17 -14.93 6.83
CA ILE A 59 17.42 -13.84 6.18
C ILE A 59 16.69 -12.98 7.22
N TYR A 60 16.12 -13.61 8.25
CA TYR A 60 15.37 -12.90 9.27
C TYR A 60 16.26 -11.98 10.10
N ASN A 61 17.39 -12.51 10.55
CA ASN A 61 18.32 -11.77 11.42
C ASN A 61 19.09 -10.65 10.70
N SER A 62 19.17 -10.69 9.37
CA SER A 62 19.89 -9.68 8.58
C SER A 62 19.01 -8.50 8.16
N ILE A 63 17.67 -8.61 8.27
CA ILE A 63 16.75 -7.64 7.67
C ILE A 63 15.91 -6.89 8.72
N TYR A 64 15.67 -7.50 9.88
CA TYR A 64 14.73 -6.95 10.86
C TYR A 64 15.42 -6.60 12.18
N GLU A 65 15.35 -5.32 12.54
CA GLU A 65 15.60 -4.89 13.89
C GLU A 65 14.31 -5.08 14.71
N GLU A 66 14.39 -5.87 15.79
CA GLU A 66 13.28 -6.04 16.72
C GLU A 66 13.21 -4.79 17.62
N ILE A 67 12.16 -3.98 17.44
CA ILE A 67 11.94 -2.82 18.31
C ILE A 67 11.36 -3.27 19.67
N GLY A 68 11.01 -4.57 19.80
CA GLY A 68 10.41 -5.13 21.01
C GLY A 68 8.94 -4.75 21.15
N SER A 69 8.29 -5.33 22.11
CA SER A 69 6.90 -5.27 22.56
C SER A 69 5.87 -4.33 21.88
N GLU A 70 4.63 -4.63 22.15
CA GLU A 70 3.33 -4.04 21.81
C GLU A 70 3.20 -2.51 21.90
N ASP A 71 4.27 -1.77 22.14
CA ASP A 71 4.20 -0.33 22.32
C ASP A 71 4.16 0.38 20.94
N ILE A 72 2.97 0.82 20.59
CA ILE A 72 2.69 1.60 19.38
C ILE A 72 3.53 2.90 19.33
N SER A 73 3.99 3.42 20.48
CA SER A 73 4.79 4.65 20.54
C SER A 73 6.13 4.51 19.83
N ALA A 74 6.71 3.31 19.79
CA ALA A 74 7.93 3.03 19.05
C ALA A 74 7.82 3.27 17.54
N LEU A 75 6.59 3.16 16.96
CA LEU A 75 6.33 3.52 15.56
C LEU A 75 6.64 4.99 15.27
N LYS A 76 6.31 5.88 16.21
CA LYS A 76 6.57 7.31 16.08
C LYS A 76 8.05 7.59 15.95
N ASP A 77 8.87 7.00 16.83
CA ASP A 77 10.31 7.24 16.82
C ASP A 77 10.95 6.75 15.52
N CYS A 78 10.52 5.59 15.02
CA CYS A 78 10.96 5.09 13.73
C CYS A 78 10.58 6.04 12.58
N ALA A 79 9.35 6.56 12.58
CA ALA A 79 8.90 7.47 11.55
C ALA A 79 9.61 8.82 11.62
N LEU A 80 9.87 9.35 12.80
CA LEU A 80 10.55 10.65 12.99
C LEU A 80 12.04 10.58 12.66
N ASN A 81 12.72 9.50 13.07
CA ASN A 81 14.15 9.32 12.90
C ASN A 81 14.58 9.03 11.46
N LYS A 82 13.67 8.67 10.58
CA LYS A 82 13.94 8.38 9.17
C LYS A 82 13.31 9.45 8.29
N ASN A 83 14.09 10.08 7.44
CA ASN A 83 13.57 10.94 6.38
C ASN A 83 13.07 10.08 5.22
N ALA A 84 12.11 9.21 5.51
CA ALA A 84 11.64 8.20 4.61
C ALA A 84 10.59 8.77 3.65
N LYS A 85 10.93 8.84 2.38
CA LYS A 85 10.00 9.22 1.30
C LYS A 85 9.22 8.02 0.78
N ARG A 86 9.79 6.81 0.89
CA ARG A 86 9.22 5.56 0.38
C ARG A 86 9.03 4.60 1.55
N VAL A 87 7.77 4.35 1.89
CA VAL A 87 7.40 3.66 3.13
C VAL A 87 6.57 2.42 2.83
N ILE A 88 6.92 1.31 3.48
CA ILE A 88 6.08 0.10 3.54
C ILE A 88 5.51 -0.03 4.95
N LEU A 89 4.19 -0.16 5.04
CA LEU A 89 3.48 -0.57 6.25
C LEU A 89 2.96 -1.99 6.03
N ASN A 90 3.40 -2.94 6.86
CA ASN A 90 3.05 -4.35 6.72
C ASN A 90 2.32 -4.85 7.97
N GLY A 91 1.15 -5.47 7.78
CA GLY A 91 0.38 -6.07 8.87
C GLY A 91 -0.39 -5.06 9.74
N PHE A 92 -0.46 -3.81 9.33
CA PHE A 92 -1.11 -2.74 10.08
C PHE A 92 -2.64 -2.95 10.15
N GLY A 93 -3.22 -2.66 11.31
CA GLY A 93 -4.65 -2.42 11.49
C GLY A 93 -4.93 -0.92 11.46
N GLN A 94 -6.22 -0.55 11.54
CA GLN A 94 -6.65 0.85 11.52
C GLN A 94 -5.97 1.68 12.61
N GLU A 95 -6.01 1.21 13.86
CA GLU A 95 -5.41 1.89 15.01
C GLU A 95 -3.93 2.26 14.78
N HIS A 96 -3.14 1.33 14.22
CA HIS A 96 -1.72 1.57 13.94
C HIS A 96 -1.53 2.55 12.79
N PHE A 97 -2.39 2.46 11.78
CA PHE A 97 -2.34 3.37 10.63
C PHE A 97 -2.69 4.80 11.06
N ASP A 98 -3.76 4.99 11.82
CA ASP A 98 -4.18 6.29 12.34
C ASP A 98 -3.11 6.92 13.24
N TYR A 99 -2.43 6.08 14.04
CA TYR A 99 -1.35 6.54 14.90
C TYR A 99 -0.12 7.01 14.13
N ILE A 100 0.30 6.28 13.08
CA ILE A 100 1.55 6.58 12.36
C ILE A 100 1.40 7.64 11.28
N ALA A 101 0.23 7.75 10.66
CA ALA A 101 -0.01 8.64 9.53
C ALA A 101 0.40 10.10 9.78
N PRO A 102 0.13 10.73 10.95
CA PRO A 102 0.56 12.10 11.23
C PRO A 102 2.07 12.33 11.17
N TYR A 103 2.87 11.29 11.41
CA TYR A 103 4.34 11.38 11.38
C TYR A 103 4.96 11.09 10.01
N LEU A 104 4.15 10.59 9.08
CA LEU A 104 4.56 10.26 7.72
C LEU A 104 4.08 11.29 6.69
N LYS A 105 2.99 11.99 6.94
CA LYS A 105 2.22 12.78 5.97
C LYS A 105 3.02 13.85 5.23
N ASP A 106 4.00 14.51 5.89
CA ASP A 106 4.69 15.65 5.33
C ASP A 106 5.88 15.27 4.43
N LYS A 107 6.23 14.00 4.34
CA LYS A 107 7.45 13.54 3.64
C LYS A 107 7.25 12.32 2.76
N THR A 108 6.18 11.53 2.94
CA THR A 108 5.99 10.28 2.19
C THR A 108 5.51 10.57 0.78
N GLU A 109 6.33 10.16 -0.18
CA GLU A 109 6.04 10.25 -1.62
C GLU A 109 5.43 8.95 -2.16
N ILE A 110 5.87 7.80 -1.64
CA ILE A 110 5.38 6.47 -2.01
C ILE A 110 4.99 5.73 -0.75
N LEU A 111 3.74 5.29 -0.68
CA LEU A 111 3.22 4.48 0.41
C LEU A 111 2.76 3.12 -0.09
N PHE A 112 3.20 2.09 0.58
CA PHE A 112 2.79 0.73 0.32
C PHE A 112 2.15 0.10 1.57
N LEU A 113 0.85 -0.20 1.48
CA LEU A 113 0.11 -0.95 2.50
C LEU A 113 0.11 -2.43 2.13
N PHE A 114 1.04 -3.19 2.72
CA PHE A 114 1.24 -4.61 2.42
C PHE A 114 0.58 -5.49 3.47
N LYS A 115 -0.34 -6.35 3.05
CA LYS A 115 -1.06 -7.25 3.96
C LYS A 115 -1.64 -6.53 5.18
N CYS A 116 -2.36 -5.44 4.91
CA CYS A 116 -3.07 -4.64 5.91
C CYS A 116 -4.59 -4.91 5.83
N PRO A 117 -5.06 -6.13 6.13
CA PRO A 117 -6.43 -6.57 5.81
C PRO A 117 -7.51 -5.88 6.64
N ARG A 118 -7.14 -5.12 7.68
CA ARG A 118 -8.06 -4.50 8.63
C ARG A 118 -8.14 -2.98 8.52
N ILE A 119 -7.36 -2.36 7.62
CA ILE A 119 -7.53 -0.93 7.33
C ILE A 119 -8.83 -0.78 6.52
N SER A 120 -9.76 0.01 7.04
CA SER A 120 -11.07 0.27 6.43
C SER A 120 -11.29 1.73 6.09
N ASP A 121 -10.48 2.62 6.66
CA ASP A 121 -10.52 4.06 6.43
C ASP A 121 -9.14 4.57 6.00
N LEU A 122 -9.12 5.23 4.84
CA LEU A 122 -7.93 5.87 4.28
C LEU A 122 -7.98 7.40 4.44
N SER A 123 -8.93 7.95 5.18
CA SER A 123 -9.07 9.40 5.37
C SER A 123 -7.79 10.10 5.88
N PRO A 124 -6.92 9.46 6.69
CA PRO A 124 -5.63 10.08 7.07
C PRO A 124 -4.74 10.42 5.88
N LEU A 125 -4.93 9.78 4.72
CA LEU A 125 -4.15 10.08 3.50
C LEU A 125 -4.49 11.43 2.88
N ALA A 126 -5.61 12.05 3.23
CA ALA A 126 -5.97 13.40 2.74
C ALA A 126 -4.93 14.46 3.11
N ASP A 127 -4.16 14.23 4.17
CA ASP A 127 -3.11 15.13 4.64
C ASP A 127 -1.72 14.84 4.02
N PHE A 128 -1.57 13.78 3.21
CA PHE A 128 -0.31 13.40 2.59
C PHE A 128 -0.04 14.21 1.32
N LYS A 129 0.37 15.45 1.46
CA LYS A 129 0.56 16.39 0.33
C LYS A 129 1.69 16.01 -0.63
N GLU A 130 2.66 15.24 -0.16
CA GLU A 130 3.79 14.78 -0.98
C GLU A 130 3.52 13.42 -1.65
N LEU A 131 2.40 12.77 -1.37
CA LEU A 131 2.06 11.44 -1.88
C LEU A 131 1.88 11.47 -3.40
N LYS A 132 2.70 10.70 -4.09
CA LYS A 132 2.69 10.50 -5.55
C LYS A 132 2.12 9.14 -5.93
N CYS A 133 2.33 8.15 -5.06
CA CYS A 133 1.96 6.78 -5.35
C CYS A 133 1.46 6.04 -4.11
N LEU A 134 0.33 5.36 -4.25
CA LEU A 134 -0.21 4.44 -3.23
C LEU A 134 -0.36 3.04 -3.83
N TYR A 135 0.23 2.05 -3.14
CA TYR A 135 0.00 0.64 -3.40
C TYR A 135 -0.71 -0.01 -2.23
N ILE A 136 -1.75 -0.78 -2.50
CA ILE A 136 -2.43 -1.60 -1.50
C ILE A 136 -2.45 -3.05 -1.98
N TYR A 137 -1.81 -3.92 -1.22
CA TYR A 137 -1.82 -5.35 -1.46
C TYR A 137 -2.51 -6.08 -0.32
N TRP A 138 -3.57 -6.83 -0.67
CA TRP A 138 -4.38 -7.61 0.23
C TRP A 138 -5.04 -6.79 1.36
N ASN A 139 -6.23 -6.30 1.05
CA ASN A 139 -7.11 -5.65 2.01
C ASN A 139 -8.54 -6.20 1.87
N ASN A 140 -9.18 -6.46 3.01
CA ASN A 140 -10.51 -7.09 3.08
C ASN A 140 -11.58 -6.20 3.71
N LYS A 141 -11.27 -4.94 4.00
CA LYS A 141 -12.18 -4.03 4.71
C LYS A 141 -12.42 -2.71 4.00
N LEU A 142 -11.52 -2.29 3.12
CA LEU A 142 -11.66 -1.05 2.39
C LEU A 142 -12.86 -1.14 1.43
N GLU A 143 -13.83 -0.26 1.60
CA GLU A 143 -15.06 -0.20 0.79
C GLU A 143 -15.10 1.04 -0.09
N LYS A 144 -14.42 2.13 0.30
CA LYS A 144 -14.36 3.40 -0.42
C LYS A 144 -12.99 4.02 -0.35
N LEU A 145 -12.68 4.87 -1.31
CA LEU A 145 -11.51 5.75 -1.29
C LEU A 145 -11.77 6.98 -0.41
N TRP A 146 -10.70 7.71 -0.10
CA TRP A 146 -10.74 8.96 0.69
C TRP A 146 -10.92 10.18 -0.22
N ASP A 147 -11.18 11.34 0.36
CA ASP A 147 -11.17 12.62 -0.38
C ASP A 147 -9.73 12.98 -0.79
N MET A 148 -9.46 12.99 -2.11
CA MET A 148 -8.13 13.18 -2.68
C MET A 148 -7.83 14.62 -3.10
N LYS A 149 -8.72 15.59 -2.83
CA LYS A 149 -8.57 16.99 -3.30
C LYS A 149 -7.25 17.63 -2.89
N ASN A 150 -6.74 17.26 -1.71
CA ASN A 150 -5.47 17.80 -1.20
C ASN A 150 -4.23 17.05 -1.69
N ASN A 151 -4.41 15.88 -2.30
CA ASN A 151 -3.30 15.06 -2.79
C ASN A 151 -2.90 15.47 -4.23
N THR A 152 -2.52 16.72 -4.43
CA THR A 152 -2.29 17.31 -5.76
C THR A 152 -1.10 16.69 -6.52
N LYS A 153 -0.28 15.89 -5.84
CA LYS A 153 0.85 15.16 -6.43
C LYS A 153 0.56 13.68 -6.69
N LEU A 154 -0.64 13.19 -6.31
CA LEU A 154 -0.99 11.79 -6.42
C LEU A 154 -1.26 11.40 -7.88
N GLU A 155 -0.39 10.56 -8.45
CA GLU A 155 -0.46 10.14 -9.84
C GLU A 155 -0.81 8.67 -10.01
N ILE A 156 -0.46 7.83 -9.03
CA ILE A 156 -0.54 6.36 -9.17
C ILE A 156 -1.32 5.74 -8.03
N LEU A 157 -2.32 4.94 -8.39
CA LEU A 157 -3.04 4.06 -7.47
C LEU A 157 -2.99 2.63 -7.97
N SER A 158 -2.54 1.71 -7.12
CA SER A 158 -2.51 0.29 -7.43
C SER A 158 -3.14 -0.52 -6.29
N PHE A 159 -4.15 -1.31 -6.65
CA PHE A 159 -4.93 -2.13 -5.74
C PHE A 159 -4.87 -3.58 -6.18
N ILE A 160 -4.23 -4.43 -5.36
CA ILE A 160 -4.10 -5.85 -5.63
C ILE A 160 -4.78 -6.65 -4.53
N SER A 161 -5.66 -7.56 -4.92
CA SER A 161 -6.41 -8.41 -3.99
C SER A 161 -7.21 -7.63 -2.94
N ILE A 162 -7.92 -6.60 -3.39
CA ILE A 162 -8.87 -5.84 -2.57
C ILE A 162 -10.27 -6.44 -2.73
N SER A 163 -10.88 -6.84 -1.62
CA SER A 163 -12.09 -7.67 -1.68
C SER A 163 -13.42 -6.93 -1.57
N LYS A 164 -13.42 -5.66 -1.17
CA LYS A 164 -14.65 -4.93 -0.87
C LYS A 164 -14.74 -3.53 -1.48
N LEU A 165 -13.68 -3.02 -2.10
CA LEU A 165 -13.68 -1.67 -2.66
C LEU A 165 -14.73 -1.59 -3.79
N SER A 166 -15.77 -0.81 -3.57
CA SER A 166 -16.86 -0.60 -4.50
C SER A 166 -17.07 0.87 -4.87
N CYS A 167 -16.84 1.78 -3.92
CA CYS A 167 -17.01 3.21 -4.13
C CYS A 167 -15.66 3.89 -4.46
N VAL A 168 -15.56 4.37 -5.70
CA VAL A 168 -14.36 5.05 -6.22
C VAL A 168 -14.64 6.51 -6.64
N ASN A 169 -15.74 7.08 -6.19
CA ASN A 169 -16.20 8.42 -6.60
C ASN A 169 -15.18 9.53 -6.34
N ALA A 170 -14.33 9.38 -5.32
CA ALA A 170 -13.29 10.35 -5.01
C ALA A 170 -12.23 10.52 -6.14
N LEU A 171 -12.18 9.59 -7.11
CA LEU A 171 -11.27 9.69 -8.25
C LEU A 171 -11.61 10.85 -9.19
N LYS A 172 -12.88 11.27 -9.26
CA LYS A 172 -13.31 12.36 -10.15
C LYS A 172 -12.55 13.66 -9.89
N ASP A 173 -12.27 13.95 -8.62
CA ASP A 173 -11.59 15.17 -8.16
C ASP A 173 -10.08 14.96 -7.93
N SER A 174 -9.52 13.84 -8.41
CA SER A 174 -8.11 13.49 -8.18
C SER A 174 -7.20 13.92 -9.33
N THR A 175 -5.90 13.90 -9.08
CA THR A 175 -4.85 14.10 -10.10
C THR A 175 -4.31 12.79 -10.68
N VAL A 176 -4.96 11.66 -10.35
CA VAL A 176 -4.49 10.32 -10.67
C VAL A 176 -4.51 10.07 -12.17
N LYS A 177 -3.36 9.60 -12.69
CA LYS A 177 -3.15 9.29 -14.11
C LYS A 177 -3.09 7.80 -14.39
N TYR A 178 -2.66 7.02 -13.41
CA TYR A 178 -2.50 5.58 -13.51
C TYR A 178 -3.30 4.87 -12.42
N ILE A 179 -4.19 3.96 -12.81
CA ILE A 179 -4.98 3.16 -11.87
C ILE A 179 -4.89 1.68 -12.27
N SER A 180 -4.60 0.83 -11.29
CA SER A 180 -4.64 -0.61 -11.47
C SER A 180 -5.48 -1.27 -10.38
N PHE A 181 -6.45 -2.06 -10.80
CA PHE A 181 -7.21 -2.98 -9.96
C PHE A 181 -6.93 -4.39 -10.42
N ASP A 182 -6.23 -5.19 -9.61
CA ASP A 182 -5.85 -6.54 -9.96
C ASP A 182 -6.32 -7.54 -8.89
N SER A 183 -7.21 -8.43 -9.28
CA SER A 183 -7.70 -9.51 -8.42
C SER A 183 -6.91 -10.81 -8.58
N THR A 184 -5.86 -10.82 -9.43
CA THR A 184 -5.11 -12.04 -9.78
C THR A 184 -4.07 -12.45 -8.77
N GLY A 185 -3.86 -11.72 -7.69
CA GLY A 185 -2.88 -12.12 -6.66
C GLY A 185 -2.82 -13.65 -6.52
N ASN A 186 -1.83 -14.21 -5.89
CA ASN A 186 -1.56 -15.67 -5.77
C ASN A 186 -2.74 -16.55 -5.28
N TYR A 187 -3.95 -16.06 -5.39
CA TYR A 187 -5.19 -16.77 -5.06
C TYR A 187 -5.85 -17.30 -6.33
N PRO A 188 -6.20 -18.59 -6.38
CA PRO A 188 -6.75 -19.25 -7.56
C PRO A 188 -8.11 -18.72 -8.00
N ASN A 189 -8.74 -17.88 -7.21
CA ASN A 189 -10.09 -17.38 -7.48
C ASN A 189 -10.09 -15.85 -7.67
N LYS A 190 -10.04 -15.41 -8.93
CA LYS A 190 -10.36 -14.02 -9.28
C LYS A 190 -11.74 -13.66 -8.74
N LYS A 191 -11.85 -12.52 -8.08
CA LYS A 191 -13.15 -12.00 -7.63
C LYS A 191 -13.84 -11.24 -8.74
N ASP A 192 -15.16 -11.10 -8.62
CA ASP A 192 -15.93 -10.23 -9.49
C ASP A 192 -15.56 -8.76 -9.18
N CYS A 193 -15.65 -7.91 -10.19
CA CYS A 193 -15.51 -6.47 -10.00
C CYS A 193 -16.69 -5.95 -9.16
N LEU A 194 -16.39 -5.23 -8.11
CA LEU A 194 -17.39 -4.65 -7.19
C LEU A 194 -17.58 -3.15 -7.40
N ILE A 195 -16.87 -2.53 -8.35
CA ILE A 195 -17.01 -1.08 -8.58
C ILE A 195 -18.40 -0.81 -9.11
N GLU A 196 -19.13 0.00 -8.36
CA GLU A 196 -20.57 0.26 -8.57
C GLU A 196 -20.81 1.20 -9.75
N ASP A 197 -19.96 2.21 -9.91
CA ASP A 197 -20.08 3.24 -10.93
C ASP A 197 -18.81 3.34 -11.78
N MET A 198 -18.83 2.73 -12.95
CA MET A 198 -17.72 2.76 -13.90
C MET A 198 -17.60 4.10 -14.63
N SER A 199 -18.69 4.91 -14.67
CA SER A 199 -18.67 6.23 -15.32
C SER A 199 -17.72 7.23 -14.66
N VAL A 200 -17.26 6.92 -13.44
CA VAL A 200 -16.22 7.68 -12.75
C VAL A 200 -14.97 7.84 -13.61
N PHE A 201 -14.55 6.78 -14.29
CA PHE A 201 -13.34 6.81 -15.12
C PHE A 201 -13.49 7.67 -16.36
N GLU A 202 -14.70 7.79 -16.91
CA GLU A 202 -15.01 8.67 -18.04
C GLU A 202 -14.94 10.16 -17.66
N GLN A 203 -15.11 10.46 -16.35
CA GLN A 203 -15.05 11.81 -15.79
C GLN A 203 -13.64 12.21 -15.33
N MET A 204 -12.61 11.43 -15.66
CA MET A 204 -11.21 11.66 -15.32
C MET A 204 -10.38 12.03 -16.57
N PRO A 205 -10.42 13.29 -17.04
CA PRO A 205 -9.71 13.68 -18.28
C PRO A 205 -8.19 13.52 -18.17
N GLN A 206 -7.64 13.48 -16.95
CA GLN A 206 -6.22 13.27 -16.67
C GLN A 206 -5.81 11.78 -16.69
N LEU A 207 -6.76 10.84 -16.70
CA LEU A 207 -6.48 9.40 -16.66
C LEU A 207 -5.80 8.96 -17.96
N GLN A 208 -4.62 8.40 -17.85
CA GLN A 208 -3.81 7.92 -18.99
C GLN A 208 -3.79 6.40 -19.09
N HIS A 209 -4.04 5.73 -17.96
CA HIS A 209 -4.00 4.28 -17.90
C HIS A 209 -4.96 3.72 -16.85
N LEU A 210 -5.79 2.81 -17.29
CA LEU A 210 -6.70 2.04 -16.45
C LEU A 210 -6.50 0.54 -16.71
N LYS A 211 -6.08 -0.19 -15.67
CA LYS A 211 -6.00 -1.64 -15.70
C LYS A 211 -7.01 -2.22 -14.72
N MET A 212 -7.86 -3.09 -15.19
CA MET A 212 -8.81 -3.82 -14.34
C MET A 212 -8.79 -5.30 -14.69
N VAL A 213 -8.37 -6.13 -13.76
CA VAL A 213 -8.28 -7.58 -13.95
C VAL A 213 -9.12 -8.30 -12.90
N TYR A 214 -10.33 -8.65 -13.28
CA TYR A 214 -11.30 -9.40 -12.48
C TYR A 214 -11.81 -10.62 -13.23
N LYS A 215 -12.58 -11.47 -12.55
CA LYS A 215 -13.15 -12.68 -13.14
C LYS A 215 -14.03 -12.40 -14.35
N LYS A 216 -14.81 -11.30 -14.30
CA LYS A 216 -15.77 -10.93 -15.36
C LYS A 216 -15.41 -9.62 -16.08
N CYS A 217 -14.31 -9.00 -15.72
CA CYS A 217 -13.88 -7.74 -16.30
C CYS A 217 -12.37 -7.78 -16.51
N ASN A 218 -11.93 -7.53 -17.73
CA ASN A 218 -10.51 -7.38 -18.05
C ASN A 218 -10.37 -6.18 -18.99
N ILE A 219 -9.93 -5.07 -18.44
CA ILE A 219 -9.74 -3.79 -19.12
C ILE A 219 -8.27 -3.39 -18.94
N ASP A 220 -7.63 -2.98 -20.03
CA ASP A 220 -6.26 -2.49 -20.06
C ASP A 220 -6.14 -1.42 -21.16
N TYR A 221 -6.23 -0.14 -20.77
CA TYR A 221 -6.10 1.04 -21.63
C TYR A 221 -4.81 1.79 -21.36
#